data_0eb1cce3a11d18beb2295f7c6cd1d613
#
_entry.id   0eb1cce3a11d18beb2295f7c6cd1d613
#
_cell.length_a   1.000
_cell.length_b   1.000
_cell.length_c   1.000
_cell.angle_alpha   90.00
_cell.angle_beta   90.00
_cell.angle_gamma   90.00
#
_symmetry.space_group_name_H-M   'P 1'
#
loop_
_entity.id
_entity.type
_entity.pdbx_description
1 polymer ?
#
loop_
_entity_poly.entity_id
_entity_poly.type
_entity_poly.pdbx_seq_one_letter_code
_entity_poly.pdbx_strand_id
1 'polypeptide(L)'
;YAGIDSETARKKGIEILKMIGLGHRILHKPAELSGGQQQRVAIGRALANSPAIILADEPTANLDQKTGEEMIVLLDDLRQELGVTIVSATHDLKMLKTSDRILWIEDGVIVKSASPDEIDFSSSEFL
;
A
#
# COMPACT_ATOMS: atom_id res chain seq x y z
N TYR A 1 -15.43 14.90 3.58
CA TYR A 1 -16.45 14.45 2.63
C TYR A 1 -16.61 15.53 1.57
N ALA A 2 -16.24 15.21 0.34
CA ALA A 2 -16.08 16.17 -0.76
C ALA A 2 -17.40 16.60 -1.42
N GLY A 3 -18.49 16.77 -0.65
CA GLY A 3 -19.76 17.29 -1.20
C GLY A 3 -20.48 16.38 -2.20
N ILE A 4 -20.12 15.08 -2.25
CA ILE A 4 -20.82 14.09 -3.09
C ILE A 4 -22.06 13.55 -2.34
N ASP A 5 -23.10 13.20 -3.09
CA ASP A 5 -24.30 12.61 -2.50
C ASP A 5 -24.04 11.21 -1.94
N SER A 6 -24.90 10.76 -1.02
CA SER A 6 -24.76 9.52 -0.28
C SER A 6 -24.76 8.27 -1.18
N GLU A 7 -25.51 8.29 -2.28
CA GLU A 7 -25.59 7.14 -3.21
C GLU A 7 -24.30 7.00 -4.01
N THR A 8 -23.78 8.10 -4.52
CA THR A 8 -22.50 8.16 -5.24
C THR A 8 -21.35 7.75 -4.33
N ALA A 9 -21.32 8.25 -3.07
CA ALA A 9 -20.32 7.86 -2.09
C ALA A 9 -20.35 6.36 -1.79
N ARG A 10 -21.55 5.77 -1.65
CA ARG A 10 -21.73 4.34 -1.43
C ARG A 10 -21.25 3.50 -2.61
N LYS A 11 -21.61 3.87 -3.83
CA LYS A 11 -21.15 3.17 -5.05
C LYS A 11 -19.64 3.17 -5.13
N LYS A 12 -19.00 4.33 -4.96
CA LYS A 12 -17.54 4.46 -4.94
C LYS A 12 -16.89 3.61 -3.84
N GLY A 13 -17.47 3.60 -2.64
CA GLY A 13 -16.99 2.77 -1.54
C GLY A 13 -17.02 1.27 -1.87
N ILE A 14 -18.09 0.79 -2.52
CA ILE A 14 -18.23 -0.60 -2.95
C ILE A 14 -17.17 -0.95 -4.01
N GLU A 15 -16.93 -0.06 -4.98
CA GLU A 15 -15.90 -0.25 -6.01
C GLU A 15 -14.51 -0.37 -5.37
N ILE A 16 -14.16 0.53 -4.45
CA ILE A 16 -12.90 0.49 -3.72
C ILE A 16 -12.77 -0.83 -2.94
N LEU A 17 -13.82 -1.27 -2.23
CA LEU A 17 -13.79 -2.53 -1.49
C LEU A 17 -13.56 -3.73 -2.40
N LYS A 18 -14.09 -3.72 -3.62
CA LYS A 18 -13.81 -4.75 -4.62
C LYS A 18 -12.36 -4.71 -5.08
N MET A 19 -11.81 -3.52 -5.36
CA MET A 19 -10.41 -3.33 -5.79
C MET A 19 -9.42 -3.86 -4.76
N ILE A 20 -9.67 -3.64 -3.46
CA ILE A 20 -8.83 -4.15 -2.38
C ILE A 20 -9.15 -5.60 -1.97
N GLY A 21 -9.98 -6.33 -2.75
CA GLY A 21 -10.31 -7.74 -2.50
C GLY A 21 -11.29 -7.98 -1.36
N LEU A 22 -12.02 -6.97 -0.89
CA LEU A 22 -12.99 -7.05 0.21
C LEU A 22 -14.46 -6.93 -0.23
N GLY A 23 -14.75 -7.09 -1.52
CA GLY A 23 -16.11 -7.02 -2.05
C GLY A 23 -17.11 -7.97 -1.39
N HIS A 24 -16.65 -9.12 -0.89
CA HIS A 24 -17.46 -10.10 -0.15
C HIS A 24 -17.63 -9.77 1.34
N ARG A 25 -16.98 -8.71 1.84
CA ARG A 25 -16.97 -8.28 3.25
C ARG A 25 -17.64 -6.93 3.50
N ILE A 26 -18.40 -6.41 2.53
CA ILE A 26 -19.00 -5.07 2.56
C ILE A 26 -19.83 -4.79 3.82
N LEU A 27 -20.48 -5.81 4.37
CA LEU A 27 -21.34 -5.69 5.57
C LEU A 27 -20.60 -6.00 6.89
N HIS A 28 -19.32 -6.39 6.84
CA HIS A 28 -18.57 -6.71 8.05
C HIS A 28 -18.12 -5.45 8.78
N LYS A 29 -18.14 -5.53 10.12
CA LYS A 29 -17.59 -4.47 10.97
C LYS A 29 -16.06 -4.61 11.05
N PRO A 30 -15.32 -3.54 11.34
CA PRO A 30 -13.85 -3.59 11.45
C PRO A 30 -13.35 -4.67 12.44
N ALA A 31 -14.04 -4.90 13.53
CA ALA A 31 -13.69 -5.92 14.53
C ALA A 31 -13.85 -7.38 14.02
N GLU A 32 -14.54 -7.58 12.91
CA GLU A 32 -14.76 -8.90 12.29
C GLU A 32 -13.73 -9.20 11.18
N LEU A 33 -12.79 -8.28 10.96
CA LEU A 33 -11.76 -8.36 9.93
C LEU A 33 -10.42 -8.81 10.54
N SER A 34 -9.68 -9.65 9.80
CA SER A 34 -8.29 -9.99 10.14
C SER A 34 -7.38 -8.76 10.01
N GLY A 35 -6.16 -8.82 10.60
CA GLY A 35 -5.18 -7.74 10.51
C GLY A 35 -4.88 -7.32 9.07
N GLY A 36 -4.64 -8.29 8.16
CA GLY A 36 -4.44 -7.99 6.74
C GLY A 36 -5.65 -7.38 6.06
N GLN A 37 -6.87 -7.81 6.43
CA GLN A 37 -8.10 -7.19 5.91
C GLN A 37 -8.28 -5.76 6.44
N GLN A 38 -7.95 -5.49 7.69
CA GLN A 38 -7.95 -4.13 8.24
C GLN A 38 -6.94 -3.23 7.52
N GLN A 39 -5.76 -3.75 7.22
CA GLN A 39 -4.75 -3.03 6.43
C GLN A 39 -5.25 -2.72 5.01
N ARG A 40 -5.91 -3.68 4.33
CA ARG A 40 -6.58 -3.43 3.04
C ARG A 40 -7.64 -2.33 3.15
N VAL A 41 -8.42 -2.29 4.22
CA VAL A 41 -9.39 -1.19 4.47
C VAL A 41 -8.69 0.15 4.64
N ALA A 42 -7.53 0.20 5.31
CA ALA A 42 -6.74 1.43 5.43
C ALA A 42 -6.31 1.96 4.05
N ILE A 43 -5.85 1.07 3.14
CA ILE A 43 -5.55 1.41 1.74
C ILE A 43 -6.82 1.92 1.02
N GLY A 44 -7.94 1.22 1.16
CA GLY A 44 -9.22 1.66 0.57
C GLY A 44 -9.65 3.04 1.02
N ARG A 45 -9.43 3.38 2.29
CA ARG A 45 -9.67 4.73 2.83
C ARG A 45 -8.76 5.78 2.18
N ALA A 46 -7.48 5.46 1.97
CA ALA A 46 -6.56 6.34 1.27
C ALA A 46 -7.02 6.61 -0.17
N LEU A 47 -7.56 5.60 -0.85
CA LEU A 47 -8.08 5.72 -2.22
C LEU A 47 -9.39 6.50 -2.35
N ALA A 48 -10.13 6.69 -1.26
CA ALA A 48 -11.50 7.24 -1.29
C ALA A 48 -11.61 8.61 -1.99
N ASN A 49 -10.57 9.43 -1.93
CA ASN A 49 -10.53 10.75 -2.56
C ASN A 49 -9.76 10.79 -3.90
N SER A 50 -9.50 9.64 -4.52
CA SER A 50 -8.73 9.52 -5.76
C SER A 50 -7.40 10.29 -5.70
N PRO A 51 -6.51 9.98 -4.74
CA PRO A 51 -5.28 10.70 -4.54
C PRO A 51 -4.30 10.48 -5.70
N ALA A 52 -3.41 11.43 -5.94
CA ALA A 52 -2.27 11.25 -6.82
C ALA A 52 -1.11 10.49 -6.14
N ILE A 53 -1.03 10.58 -4.80
CA ILE A 53 0.03 9.97 -3.99
C ILE A 53 -0.58 9.27 -2.78
N ILE A 54 -0.09 8.06 -2.49
CA ILE A 54 -0.37 7.32 -1.25
C ILE A 54 0.93 7.25 -0.45
N LEU A 55 0.85 7.61 0.83
CA LEU A 55 1.94 7.44 1.78
C LEU A 55 1.65 6.18 2.63
N ALA A 56 2.59 5.26 2.65
CA ALA A 56 2.49 4.01 3.39
C ALA A 56 3.69 3.88 4.35
N ASP A 57 3.39 3.80 5.64
CA ASP A 57 4.39 3.59 6.68
C ASP A 57 4.31 2.13 7.14
N GLU A 58 5.38 1.36 6.87
CA GLU A 58 5.50 -0.06 7.18
C GLU A 58 4.24 -0.88 6.81
N PRO A 59 3.78 -0.87 5.54
CA PRO A 59 2.48 -1.44 5.15
C PRO A 59 2.39 -2.96 5.31
N THR A 60 3.52 -3.67 5.45
CA THR A 60 3.60 -5.12 5.67
C THR A 60 3.92 -5.49 7.12
N ALA A 61 4.19 -4.50 7.98
CA ALA A 61 4.49 -4.76 9.38
C ALA A 61 3.31 -5.46 10.09
N ASN A 62 3.63 -6.39 10.98
CA ASN A 62 2.66 -7.18 11.74
C ASN A 62 1.76 -8.11 10.91
N LEU A 63 2.10 -8.35 9.64
CA LEU A 63 1.47 -9.35 8.79
C LEU A 63 2.33 -10.62 8.74
N ASP A 64 1.69 -11.78 8.64
CA ASP A 64 2.40 -12.99 8.29
C ASP A 64 2.96 -12.88 6.87
N GLN A 65 3.95 -13.71 6.55
CA GLN A 65 4.68 -13.65 5.29
C GLN A 65 3.75 -13.65 4.06
N LYS A 66 2.76 -14.55 4.04
CA LYS A 66 1.84 -14.69 2.91
C LYS A 66 0.96 -13.45 2.75
N THR A 67 0.39 -12.96 3.84
CA THR A 67 -0.45 -11.76 3.84
C THR A 67 0.37 -10.52 3.46
N GLY A 68 1.64 -10.44 3.90
CA GLY A 68 2.56 -9.37 3.50
C GLY A 68 2.83 -9.38 1.99
N GLU A 69 3.10 -10.54 1.41
CA GLU A 69 3.29 -10.70 -0.04
C GLU A 69 2.03 -10.28 -0.84
N GLU A 70 0.85 -10.72 -0.39
CA GLU A 70 -0.42 -10.30 -0.99
C GLU A 70 -0.64 -8.78 -0.90
N MET A 71 -0.14 -8.14 0.16
CA MET A 71 -0.21 -6.69 0.33
C MET A 71 0.69 -5.96 -0.66
N ILE A 72 1.92 -6.45 -0.89
CA ILE A 72 2.84 -5.89 -1.88
C ILE A 72 2.24 -5.97 -3.28
N VAL A 73 1.69 -7.15 -3.65
CA VAL A 73 1.02 -7.34 -4.94
C VAL A 73 -0.16 -6.37 -5.09
N LEU A 74 -1.00 -6.23 -4.06
CA LEU A 74 -2.12 -5.29 -4.09
C LEU A 74 -1.67 -3.85 -4.33
N LEU A 75 -0.61 -3.40 -3.66
CA LEU A 75 -0.09 -2.04 -3.84
C LEU A 75 0.43 -1.83 -5.27
N ASP A 76 1.13 -2.82 -5.83
CA ASP A 76 1.62 -2.74 -7.21
C ASP A 76 0.48 -2.74 -8.23
N ASP A 77 -0.54 -3.60 -8.07
CA ASP A 77 -1.74 -3.61 -8.91
C ASP A 77 -2.44 -2.24 -8.89
N LEU A 78 -2.64 -1.64 -7.71
CA LEU A 78 -3.24 -0.32 -7.57
C LEU A 78 -2.41 0.77 -8.25
N ARG A 79 -1.08 0.71 -8.15
CA ARG A 79 -0.18 1.62 -8.84
C ARG A 79 -0.35 1.52 -10.36
N GLN A 80 -0.39 0.31 -10.89
CA GLN A 80 -0.54 0.07 -12.32
C GLN A 80 -1.93 0.45 -12.84
N GLU A 81 -2.99 0.08 -12.15
CA GLU A 81 -4.37 0.30 -12.59
C GLU A 81 -4.82 1.76 -12.47
N LEU A 82 -4.40 2.44 -11.40
CA LEU A 82 -4.85 3.80 -11.08
C LEU A 82 -3.85 4.89 -11.45
N GLY A 83 -2.60 4.52 -11.80
CA GLY A 83 -1.53 5.48 -12.05
C GLY A 83 -1.15 6.30 -10.81
N VAL A 84 -1.43 5.81 -9.60
CA VAL A 84 -1.11 6.46 -8.35
C VAL A 84 0.37 6.26 -7.99
N THR A 85 1.01 7.28 -7.44
CA THR A 85 2.35 7.15 -6.88
C THR A 85 2.26 6.63 -5.44
N ILE A 86 3.01 5.57 -5.12
CA ILE A 86 3.10 5.04 -3.76
C ILE A 86 4.48 5.36 -3.20
N VAL A 87 4.51 6.07 -2.09
CA VAL A 87 5.74 6.34 -1.32
C VAL A 87 5.65 5.55 -0.03
N SER A 88 6.55 4.58 0.14
CA SER A 88 6.56 3.71 1.31
C SER A 88 7.83 3.85 2.12
N ALA A 89 7.70 4.02 3.43
CA ALA A 89 8.77 3.79 4.38
C ALA A 89 8.72 2.32 4.80
N THR A 90 9.80 1.57 4.58
CA THR A 90 9.84 0.13 4.89
C THR A 90 11.26 -0.40 4.97
N HIS A 91 11.44 -1.49 5.69
CA HIS A 91 12.65 -2.32 5.69
C HIS A 91 12.40 -3.70 5.04
N ASP A 92 11.22 -3.94 4.49
CA ASP A 92 10.87 -5.20 3.82
C ASP A 92 11.59 -5.29 2.45
N LEU A 93 12.56 -6.19 2.37
CA LEU A 93 13.35 -6.42 1.14
C LEU A 93 12.50 -6.78 -0.08
N LYS A 94 11.36 -7.45 0.11
CA LYS A 94 10.47 -7.80 -1.00
C LYS A 94 9.84 -6.54 -1.58
N MET A 95 9.40 -5.64 -0.71
CA MET A 95 8.83 -4.37 -1.11
C MET A 95 9.88 -3.47 -1.80
N LEU A 96 11.11 -3.43 -1.28
CA LEU A 96 12.21 -2.72 -1.93
C LEU A 96 12.50 -3.26 -3.33
N LYS A 97 12.53 -4.58 -3.51
CA LYS A 97 12.78 -5.22 -4.83
C LYS A 97 11.70 -4.97 -5.87
N THR A 98 10.47 -4.68 -5.45
CA THR A 98 9.33 -4.39 -6.34
C THR A 98 9.10 -2.90 -6.58
N SER A 99 9.86 -2.03 -5.93
CA SER A 99 9.76 -0.59 -6.12
C SER A 99 10.42 -0.12 -7.43
N ASP A 100 10.03 1.04 -7.92
CA ASP A 100 10.70 1.66 -9.08
C ASP A 100 11.96 2.42 -8.66
N ARG A 101 12.00 2.92 -7.40
CA ARG A 101 13.11 3.72 -6.85
C ARG A 101 13.18 3.58 -5.34
N ILE A 102 14.40 3.50 -4.84
CA ILE A 102 14.71 3.44 -3.42
C ILE A 102 15.49 4.69 -3.03
N LEU A 103 15.11 5.29 -1.91
CA LEU A 103 15.74 6.46 -1.33
C LEU A 103 16.26 6.10 0.07
N TRP A 104 17.53 6.40 0.35
CA TRP A 104 18.10 6.29 1.70
C TRP A 104 18.04 7.65 2.37
N ILE A 105 17.52 7.67 3.57
CA ILE A 105 17.38 8.89 4.37
C ILE A 105 18.17 8.71 5.66
N GLU A 106 19.09 9.64 5.91
CA GLU A 106 19.87 9.74 7.14
C GLU A 106 19.74 11.16 7.68
N ASP A 107 19.43 11.29 8.96
CA ASP A 107 19.26 12.59 9.63
C ASP A 107 18.35 13.59 8.87
N GLY A 108 17.28 13.05 8.22
CA GLY A 108 16.32 13.85 7.47
C GLY A 108 16.80 14.29 6.07
N VAL A 109 17.93 13.77 5.59
CA VAL A 109 18.50 14.09 4.27
C VAL A 109 18.53 12.84 3.40
N ILE A 110 18.18 12.98 2.12
CA ILE A 110 18.32 11.91 1.14
C ILE A 110 19.81 11.81 0.78
N VAL A 111 20.46 10.71 1.20
CA VAL A 111 21.90 10.48 0.97
C VAL A 111 22.17 9.63 -0.27
N LYS A 112 21.20 8.81 -0.69
CA LYS A 112 21.34 7.93 -1.85
C LYS A 112 19.99 7.74 -2.53
N SER A 113 20.01 7.55 -3.84
CA SER A 113 18.84 7.19 -4.66
C SER A 113 19.28 6.20 -5.74
N ALA A 114 18.59 5.07 -5.86
CA ALA A 114 18.88 4.04 -6.86
C ALA A 114 17.60 3.30 -7.28
N SER A 115 17.63 2.66 -8.46
CA SER A 115 16.67 1.63 -8.83
C SER A 115 17.05 0.29 -8.19
N PRO A 116 16.09 -0.65 -7.98
CA PRO A 116 16.41 -1.97 -7.44
C PRO A 116 17.50 -2.73 -8.20
N ASP A 117 17.56 -2.57 -9.51
CA ASP A 117 18.55 -3.24 -10.39
C ASP A 117 20.00 -2.77 -10.13
N GLU A 118 20.16 -1.58 -9.53
CA GLU A 118 21.46 -1.02 -9.16
C GLU A 118 21.94 -1.43 -7.78
N ILE A 119 21.17 -2.27 -7.05
CA ILE A 119 21.39 -2.58 -5.64
C ILE A 119 21.73 -4.05 -5.46
N ASP A 120 22.83 -4.30 -4.75
CA ASP A 120 23.16 -5.64 -4.25
C ASP A 120 22.47 -5.90 -2.90
N PHE A 121 21.29 -6.51 -2.94
CA PHE A 121 20.51 -6.87 -1.75
C PHE A 121 21.16 -7.99 -0.89
N SER A 122 22.28 -8.58 -1.32
CA SER A 122 23.05 -9.53 -0.53
C SER A 122 24.12 -8.88 0.35
N SER A 123 24.32 -7.57 0.17
CA SER A 123 25.29 -6.79 0.95
C SER A 123 24.89 -6.61 2.41
N SER A 124 25.85 -6.35 3.27
CA SER A 124 25.63 -6.14 4.72
C SER A 124 24.76 -4.93 5.06
N GLU A 125 24.45 -4.08 4.10
CA GLU A 125 23.52 -2.94 4.28
C GLU A 125 22.06 -3.39 4.50
N PHE A 126 21.73 -4.65 4.14
CA PHE A 126 20.37 -5.21 4.19
C PHE A 126 20.24 -6.44 5.10
N LEU A 127 21.33 -6.86 5.77
CA LEU A 127 21.38 -7.96 6.72
C LEU A 127 21.46 -7.45 8.17
#